data_1b942c53d9c2053f573edb1c21b63526
#
_entry.id   1b942c53d9c2053f573edb1c21b63526
#
_cell.length_a   1.000
_cell.length_b   1.000
_cell.length_c   1.000
_cell.angle_alpha   90.00
_cell.angle_beta   90.00
_cell.angle_gamma   90.00
#
_symmetry.space_group_name_H-M   'P 1'
#
loop_
_entity.id
_entity.type
_entity.pdbx_description
1 polymer ?
#
loop_
_entity_poly.entity_id
_entity_poly.type
_entity_poly.pdbx_seq_one_letter_code
_entity_poly.pdbx_strand_id
1 'polypeptide(L)'
;FAENLPKLSQLNDRFSMIRSMSYTPNGLFNHTAAIYQMMTGYTTDKVSPSGQLEPPSPKDFPNYGSNIVKMRPVDEPMLPFVMLPRPLQESNVVGKGGTAGFLGKSFDPYTLYPSGDDLDMGKMDRIKIDDLKLRPEVFSVRLQRRAKLRDLLNQQMPDINKAVESFELDEYYDRALSLIVSGRARQAFDLASEKPETRDLYGRNTFGQS
;
A
#
# COMPACT_ATOMS: atom_id res chain seq x y z
N PHE A 1 19.93 -18.25 14.53
CA PHE A 1 19.16 -17.02 14.77
C PHE A 1 19.95 -16.06 15.62
N ALA A 2 19.77 -14.76 15.37
CA ALA A 2 20.40 -13.75 16.20
C ALA A 2 19.79 -13.74 17.61
N GLU A 3 20.61 -13.45 18.61
CA GLU A 3 20.18 -13.37 20.02
C GLU A 3 19.02 -12.38 20.26
N ASN A 4 18.90 -11.38 19.40
CA ASN A 4 17.85 -10.35 19.45
C ASN A 4 16.49 -10.81 18.88
N LEU A 5 16.38 -12.04 18.40
CA LEU A 5 15.14 -12.59 17.81
C LEU A 5 14.69 -13.89 18.54
N PRO A 6 14.58 -13.90 19.89
CA PRO A 6 14.29 -15.12 20.64
C PRO A 6 12.90 -15.69 20.33
N LYS A 7 11.91 -14.84 20.07
CA LYS A 7 10.55 -15.29 19.71
C LYS A 7 10.51 -15.91 18.31
N LEU A 8 11.26 -15.36 17.36
CA LEU A 8 11.34 -15.90 16.00
C LEU A 8 12.05 -17.26 15.98
N SER A 9 13.06 -17.45 16.83
CA SER A 9 13.75 -18.74 16.93
C SER A 9 12.84 -19.88 17.42
N GLN A 10 11.79 -19.59 18.16
CA GLN A 10 10.82 -20.57 18.63
C GLN A 10 9.82 -21.00 17.53
N LEU A 11 9.78 -20.27 16.41
CA LEU A 11 8.89 -20.52 15.27
C LEU A 11 9.64 -21.12 14.07
N ASN A 12 10.81 -21.68 14.27
CA ASN A 12 11.70 -22.15 13.20
C ASN A 12 11.10 -23.31 12.37
N ASP A 13 10.09 -23.98 12.88
CA ASP A 13 9.33 -25.03 12.22
C ASP A 13 8.22 -24.51 11.29
N ARG A 14 7.95 -23.19 11.32
CA ARG A 14 6.82 -22.57 10.61
C ARG A 14 7.23 -21.76 9.38
N PHE A 15 8.52 -21.66 9.09
CA PHE A 15 9.02 -20.94 7.92
C PHE A 15 10.28 -21.58 7.35
N SER A 16 10.55 -21.31 6.09
CA SER A 16 11.76 -21.72 5.42
C SER A 16 12.74 -20.56 5.32
N MET A 17 14.02 -20.83 5.55
CA MET A 17 15.08 -19.83 5.46
C MET A 17 16.00 -20.11 4.29
N ILE A 18 16.05 -19.20 3.33
CA ILE A 18 17.01 -19.25 2.22
C ILE A 18 18.27 -18.51 2.67
N ARG A 19 19.29 -19.26 3.07
CA ARG A 19 20.53 -18.71 3.64
C ARG A 19 21.52 -18.18 2.62
N SER A 20 21.40 -18.60 1.37
CA SER A 20 22.29 -18.23 0.26
C SER A 20 21.78 -17.07 -0.58
N MET A 21 20.66 -16.46 -0.18
CA MET A 21 20.13 -15.33 -0.90
C MET A 21 21.06 -14.13 -0.74
N SER A 22 21.47 -13.56 -1.86
CA SER A 22 22.27 -12.35 -1.92
C SER A 22 21.69 -11.38 -2.94
N TYR A 23 21.87 -10.11 -2.67
CA TYR A 23 21.59 -9.06 -3.64
C TYR A 23 22.85 -8.85 -4.48
N THR A 24 22.76 -9.13 -5.77
CA THR A 24 23.82 -8.83 -6.75
C THR A 24 23.27 -7.82 -7.75
N PRO A 25 23.35 -6.54 -7.44
CA PRO A 25 22.96 -5.53 -8.38
C PRO A 25 23.98 -5.50 -9.52
N ASN A 26 23.57 -5.50 -10.75
CA ASN A 26 24.42 -5.31 -11.92
C ASN A 26 24.98 -3.86 -11.94
N GLY A 27 25.80 -3.52 -10.94
CA GLY A 27 26.41 -2.23 -10.75
C GLY A 27 25.62 -1.21 -9.91
N LEU A 28 24.45 -1.56 -9.41
CA LEU A 28 23.59 -0.64 -8.65
C LEU A 28 23.60 -0.95 -7.15
N PHE A 29 24.49 -0.30 -6.43
CA PHE A 29 24.60 -0.43 -4.97
C PHE A 29 23.79 0.68 -4.28
N ASN A 30 22.45 0.62 -4.35
CA ASN A 30 21.62 1.51 -3.57
C ASN A 30 20.40 0.80 -2.98
N HIS A 31 19.86 1.36 -1.91
CA HIS A 31 18.75 0.75 -1.17
C HIS A 31 17.47 0.69 -1.98
N THR A 32 17.19 1.70 -2.81
CA THR A 32 15.97 1.73 -3.62
C THR A 32 15.97 0.65 -4.70
N ALA A 33 17.13 0.35 -5.31
CA ALA A 33 17.28 -0.76 -6.25
C ALA A 33 17.08 -2.12 -5.55
N ALA A 34 17.64 -2.27 -4.36
CA ALA A 34 17.46 -3.48 -3.55
C ALA A 34 15.99 -3.67 -3.15
N ILE A 35 15.30 -2.62 -2.73
CA ILE A 35 13.86 -2.65 -2.42
C ILE A 35 13.08 -3.13 -3.65
N TYR A 36 13.34 -2.54 -4.82
CA TYR A 36 12.65 -2.93 -6.04
C TYR A 36 12.84 -4.42 -6.34
N GLN A 37 14.08 -4.91 -6.31
CA GLN A 37 14.37 -6.32 -6.56
C GLN A 37 13.71 -7.24 -5.55
N MET A 38 13.75 -6.90 -4.27
CA MET A 38 13.15 -7.70 -3.21
C MET A 38 11.62 -7.75 -3.30
N MET A 39 10.99 -6.66 -3.72
CA MET A 39 9.53 -6.55 -3.75
C MET A 39 8.92 -7.06 -5.05
N THR A 40 9.67 -7.13 -6.14
CA THR A 40 9.16 -7.50 -7.47
C THR A 40 9.79 -8.75 -8.04
N GLY A 41 10.98 -9.15 -7.58
CA GLY A 41 11.79 -10.21 -8.16
C GLY A 41 12.59 -9.78 -9.40
N TYR A 42 12.50 -8.52 -9.81
CA TYR A 42 13.15 -7.99 -11.00
C TYR A 42 14.21 -6.95 -10.66
N THR A 43 15.33 -7.01 -11.35
CA THR A 43 16.37 -5.97 -11.27
C THR A 43 15.95 -4.75 -12.10
N THR A 44 16.41 -3.58 -11.68
CA THR A 44 16.34 -2.38 -12.51
C THR A 44 17.73 -2.00 -12.99
N ASP A 45 17.84 -1.73 -14.27
CA ASP A 45 19.03 -1.25 -14.95
C ASP A 45 19.03 0.29 -15.10
N LYS A 46 17.93 0.94 -14.74
CA LYS A 46 17.76 2.38 -14.88
C LYS A 46 17.94 3.08 -13.54
N VAL A 47 19.00 3.85 -13.47
CA VAL A 47 19.28 4.78 -12.36
C VAL A 47 19.17 6.19 -12.90
N SER A 48 18.60 7.08 -12.11
CA SER A 48 18.63 8.49 -12.43
C SER A 48 20.08 8.99 -12.49
N PRO A 49 20.36 10.12 -13.17
CA PRO A 49 21.69 10.72 -13.19
C PRO A 49 22.27 11.03 -11.81
N SER A 50 21.43 11.16 -10.79
CA SER A 50 21.83 11.33 -9.39
C SER A 50 22.19 10.02 -8.67
N GLY A 51 22.18 8.88 -9.35
CA GLY A 51 22.44 7.58 -8.74
C GLY A 51 21.27 6.98 -7.97
N GLN A 52 20.15 7.69 -7.90
CA GLN A 52 18.92 7.20 -7.29
C GLN A 52 18.03 6.53 -8.33
N LEU A 53 17.14 5.63 -7.90
CA LEU A 53 16.12 5.12 -8.77
C LEU A 53 15.15 6.21 -9.21
N GLU A 54 14.68 6.08 -10.43
CA GLU A 54 13.52 6.84 -10.91
C GLU A 54 12.32 6.61 -9.98
N PRO A 55 11.42 7.58 -9.88
CA PRO A 55 10.18 7.40 -9.12
C PRO A 55 9.34 6.26 -9.68
N PRO A 56 8.39 5.70 -8.90
CA PRO A 56 7.50 4.64 -9.35
C PRO A 56 6.78 5.01 -10.65
N SER A 57 6.68 4.04 -11.56
CA SER A 57 6.12 4.18 -12.89
C SER A 57 5.05 3.12 -13.16
N PRO A 58 4.02 3.43 -13.96
CA PRO A 58 3.06 2.42 -14.44
C PRO A 58 3.68 1.31 -15.31
N LYS A 59 4.94 1.43 -15.69
CA LYS A 59 5.68 0.43 -16.46
C LYS A 59 6.52 -0.50 -15.59
N ASP A 60 6.57 -0.25 -14.29
CA ASP A 60 7.33 -1.08 -13.36
C ASP A 60 6.67 -2.45 -13.17
N PHE A 61 7.47 -3.42 -12.76
CA PHE A 61 6.91 -4.70 -12.33
C PHE A 61 6.15 -4.53 -11.02
N PRO A 62 5.03 -5.25 -10.87
CA PRO A 62 4.19 -5.13 -9.69
C PRO A 62 4.86 -5.71 -8.45
N ASN A 63 4.57 -5.10 -7.33
CA ASN A 63 4.87 -5.65 -6.02
C ASN A 63 4.20 -7.02 -5.83
N TYR A 64 4.83 -7.93 -5.08
CA TYR A 64 4.27 -9.25 -4.80
C TYR A 64 2.89 -9.18 -4.13
N GLY A 65 2.64 -8.20 -3.24
CA GLY A 65 1.34 -7.98 -2.63
C GLY A 65 0.27 -7.62 -3.65
N SER A 66 0.58 -6.78 -4.63
CA SER A 66 -0.31 -6.43 -5.74
C SER A 66 -0.65 -7.64 -6.61
N ASN A 67 0.33 -8.52 -6.86
CA ASN A 67 0.09 -9.79 -7.56
C ASN A 67 -0.89 -10.68 -6.76
N ILE A 68 -0.73 -10.77 -5.44
CA ILE A 68 -1.64 -11.54 -4.58
C ILE A 68 -3.05 -10.97 -4.64
N VAL A 69 -3.22 -9.66 -4.57
CA VAL A 69 -4.54 -9.01 -4.66
C VAL A 69 -5.21 -9.32 -6.00
N LYS A 70 -4.46 -9.29 -7.10
CA LYS A 70 -5.00 -9.63 -8.42
C LYS A 70 -5.41 -11.11 -8.52
N MET A 71 -4.62 -12.00 -7.95
CA MET A 71 -4.87 -13.46 -7.99
C MET A 71 -5.96 -13.91 -7.01
N ARG A 72 -6.15 -13.16 -5.93
CA ARG A 72 -7.10 -13.45 -4.86
C ARG A 72 -7.86 -12.17 -4.48
N PRO A 73 -8.77 -11.70 -5.32
CA PRO A 73 -9.56 -10.52 -5.02
C PRO A 73 -10.39 -10.74 -3.76
N VAL A 74 -10.60 -9.68 -3.00
CA VAL A 74 -11.42 -9.67 -1.80
C VAL A 74 -12.80 -9.14 -2.18
N ASP A 75 -13.84 -9.92 -1.91
CA ASP A 75 -15.23 -9.56 -2.26
C ASP A 75 -15.85 -8.56 -1.28
N GLU A 76 -15.26 -8.43 -0.09
CA GLU A 76 -15.75 -7.52 0.93
C GLU A 76 -15.15 -6.11 0.79
N PRO A 77 -15.85 -5.05 1.24
CA PRO A 77 -15.34 -3.68 1.21
C PRO A 77 -14.25 -3.47 2.28
N MET A 78 -13.12 -4.10 2.06
CA MET A 78 -11.91 -4.02 2.88
C MET A 78 -10.72 -3.66 2.01
N LEU A 79 -9.68 -3.13 2.64
CA LEU A 79 -8.40 -2.89 1.98
C LEU A 79 -7.65 -4.22 1.82
N PRO A 80 -7.46 -4.71 0.61
CA PRO A 80 -6.85 -6.03 0.39
C PRO A 80 -5.34 -6.03 0.63
N PHE A 81 -4.72 -4.85 0.55
CA PHE A 81 -3.29 -4.68 0.71
C PHE A 81 -2.97 -3.33 1.38
N VAL A 82 -2.28 -3.37 2.49
CA VAL A 82 -1.89 -2.17 3.26
C VAL A 82 -0.38 -2.19 3.44
N MET A 83 0.24 -1.05 3.22
CA MET A 83 1.68 -0.84 3.45
C MET A 83 1.90 -0.09 4.75
N LEU A 84 2.64 -0.71 5.66
CA LEU A 84 2.91 -0.25 7.01
C LEU A 84 4.41 -0.01 7.20
N PRO A 85 4.81 0.90 8.04
CA PRO A 85 4.08 2.02 8.66
C PRO A 85 4.02 3.23 7.73
N ARG A 86 4.69 3.17 6.57
CA ARG A 86 4.85 4.25 5.60
C ARG A 86 5.25 3.70 4.23
N PRO A 87 5.29 4.54 3.17
CA PRO A 87 5.82 4.12 1.88
C PRO A 87 7.23 3.54 1.97
N LEU A 88 7.55 2.62 1.07
CA LEU A 88 8.94 2.18 0.88
C LEU A 88 9.75 3.36 0.35
N GLN A 89 10.70 3.84 1.14
CA GLN A 89 11.49 5.03 0.78
C GLN A 89 12.90 4.94 1.34
N GLU A 90 13.80 5.64 0.68
CA GLU A 90 15.13 5.95 1.19
C GLU A 90 15.22 7.47 1.33
N SER A 91 15.48 7.94 2.54
CA SER A 91 15.39 9.37 2.86
C SER A 91 14.01 9.92 2.44
N ASN A 92 13.97 10.93 1.57
CA ASN A 92 12.76 11.55 1.06
C ASN A 92 12.31 11.01 -0.31
N VAL A 93 12.95 9.95 -0.81
CA VAL A 93 12.64 9.37 -2.12
C VAL A 93 11.81 8.12 -1.95
N VAL A 94 10.56 8.17 -2.40
CA VAL A 94 9.72 6.96 -2.50
C VAL A 94 10.30 6.06 -3.57
N GLY A 95 10.69 4.85 -3.15
CA GLY A 95 11.32 3.87 -4.02
C GLY A 95 10.33 3.14 -4.92
N LYS A 96 10.84 2.66 -6.06
CA LYS A 96 10.12 1.66 -6.87
C LYS A 96 9.88 0.38 -6.06
N GLY A 97 8.91 -0.41 -6.47
CA GLY A 97 8.55 -1.68 -5.81
C GLY A 97 7.47 -1.55 -4.74
N GLY A 98 7.00 -0.33 -4.45
CA GLY A 98 5.87 -0.09 -3.55
C GLY A 98 4.51 0.00 -4.25
N THR A 99 4.45 -0.18 -5.57
CA THR A 99 3.22 -0.01 -6.37
C THR A 99 2.86 -1.26 -7.17
N ALA A 100 1.68 -1.25 -7.75
CA ALA A 100 1.21 -2.32 -8.64
C ALA A 100 1.80 -2.25 -10.06
N GLY A 101 2.53 -1.19 -10.40
CA GLY A 101 3.15 -1.03 -11.71
C GLY A 101 2.16 -1.21 -12.86
N PHE A 102 2.48 -2.10 -13.79
CA PHE A 102 1.66 -2.35 -14.98
C PHE A 102 0.30 -3.05 -14.69
N LEU A 103 0.07 -3.53 -13.49
CA LEU A 103 -1.25 -4.07 -13.12
C LEU A 103 -2.31 -2.96 -12.93
N GLY A 104 -1.86 -1.72 -12.77
CA GLY A 104 -2.74 -0.57 -12.60
C GLY A 104 -3.02 -0.20 -11.14
N LYS A 105 -3.52 1.01 -10.97
CA LYS A 105 -3.74 1.66 -9.66
C LYS A 105 -4.72 0.94 -8.74
N SER A 106 -5.65 0.18 -9.29
CA SER A 106 -6.62 -0.62 -8.52
C SER A 106 -5.97 -1.68 -7.63
N PHE A 107 -4.73 -2.06 -7.94
CA PHE A 107 -3.95 -3.04 -7.19
C PHE A 107 -2.83 -2.42 -6.36
N ASP A 108 -2.72 -1.08 -6.30
CA ASP A 108 -1.77 -0.40 -5.43
C ASP A 108 -2.11 -0.67 -3.95
N PRO A 109 -1.11 -0.76 -3.07
CA PRO A 109 -1.36 -0.82 -1.64
C PRO A 109 -1.99 0.48 -1.14
N TYR A 110 -2.86 0.38 -0.16
CA TYR A 110 -3.19 1.52 0.68
C TYR A 110 -2.00 1.81 1.60
N THR A 111 -1.37 2.93 1.39
CA THR A 111 -0.16 3.30 2.13
C THR A 111 -0.53 4.22 3.28
N LEU A 112 -0.12 3.84 4.49
CA LEU A 112 -0.28 4.69 5.66
C LEU A 112 0.76 5.80 5.65
N TYR A 113 0.34 6.96 6.08
CA TYR A 113 1.22 8.10 6.29
C TYR A 113 1.16 8.52 7.75
N PRO A 114 2.28 8.47 8.47
CA PRO A 114 2.31 8.95 9.84
C PRO A 114 2.01 10.44 9.91
N SER A 115 1.38 10.85 11.01
CA SER A 115 1.24 12.26 11.33
C SER A 115 2.49 12.72 12.08
N GLY A 116 3.26 13.63 11.52
CA GLY A 116 4.48 14.15 12.13
C GLY A 116 5.64 14.25 11.16
N ASP A 117 6.83 14.48 11.69
CA ASP A 117 8.04 14.54 10.89
C ASP A 117 8.40 13.13 10.41
N ASP A 118 8.43 12.92 9.11
CA ASP A 118 8.59 11.60 8.46
C ASP A 118 9.88 10.87 8.86
N LEU A 119 10.83 11.57 9.43
CA LEU A 119 12.13 11.03 9.80
C LEU A 119 12.19 10.51 11.24
N ASP A 120 11.28 10.95 12.11
CA ASP A 120 11.29 10.55 13.52
C ASP A 120 10.33 9.39 13.79
N MET A 121 10.82 8.17 13.56
CA MET A 121 10.08 6.93 13.81
C MET A 121 9.65 6.78 15.29
N GLY A 122 10.23 7.51 16.22
CA GLY A 122 9.89 7.46 17.64
C GLY A 122 8.70 8.33 18.04
N LYS A 123 8.33 9.30 17.21
CA LYS A 123 7.29 10.29 17.50
C LYS A 123 5.98 10.11 16.72
N MET A 124 5.83 9.02 15.98
CA MET A 124 4.61 8.78 15.24
C MET A 124 3.47 8.37 16.15
N ASP A 125 2.83 9.32 16.77
CA ASP A 125 1.70 9.09 17.68
C ASP A 125 0.42 8.71 16.97
N ARG A 126 0.29 9.06 15.69
CA ARG A 126 -0.97 8.92 14.95
C ARG A 126 -0.73 8.59 13.49
N ILE A 127 -1.55 7.68 12.99
CA ILE A 127 -1.64 7.35 11.58
C ILE A 127 -2.75 8.18 10.96
N LYS A 128 -2.48 8.79 9.81
CA LYS A 128 -3.51 9.52 9.06
C LYS A 128 -4.35 8.54 8.24
N ILE A 129 -5.62 8.48 8.56
CA ILE A 129 -6.64 7.72 7.83
C ILE A 129 -7.77 8.63 7.34
N ASP A 130 -7.48 9.90 7.14
CA ASP A 130 -8.49 10.91 6.81
C ASP A 130 -9.14 10.63 5.45
N ASP A 131 -8.42 9.97 4.55
CA ASP A 131 -8.94 9.54 3.24
C ASP A 131 -10.04 8.47 3.34
N LEU A 132 -10.11 7.76 4.46
CA LEU A 132 -11.18 6.79 4.74
C LEU A 132 -12.38 7.40 5.46
N LYS A 133 -12.36 8.70 5.70
CA LYS A 133 -13.45 9.44 6.34
C LYS A 133 -14.21 10.25 5.33
N LEU A 134 -15.53 10.17 5.40
CA LEU A 134 -16.37 11.15 4.70
C LEU A 134 -16.15 12.53 5.32
N ARG A 135 -15.93 13.53 4.49
CA ARG A 135 -15.95 14.91 4.95
C ARG A 135 -17.33 15.27 5.46
N PRO A 136 -17.44 16.11 6.52
CA PRO A 136 -18.73 16.44 7.13
C PRO A 136 -19.76 17.00 6.13
N GLU A 137 -19.30 17.69 5.09
CA GLU A 137 -20.13 18.27 4.04
C GLU A 137 -20.54 17.27 2.94
N VAL A 138 -20.02 16.02 2.98
CA VAL A 138 -20.29 15.00 1.96
C VAL A 138 -21.04 13.84 2.58
N PHE A 139 -22.35 13.83 2.40
CA PHE A 139 -23.21 12.72 2.81
C PHE A 139 -23.12 11.54 1.83
N SER A 140 -23.31 10.33 2.31
CA SER A 140 -23.32 9.11 1.50
C SER A 140 -24.27 9.19 0.30
N VAL A 141 -25.45 9.79 0.48
CA VAL A 141 -26.43 10.03 -0.59
C VAL A 141 -25.86 10.92 -1.69
N ARG A 142 -25.05 11.92 -1.33
CA ARG A 142 -24.42 12.82 -2.32
C ARG A 142 -23.34 12.10 -3.11
N LEU A 143 -22.59 11.19 -2.49
CA LEU A 143 -21.62 10.34 -3.19
C LEU A 143 -22.31 9.40 -4.17
N GLN A 144 -23.37 8.73 -3.75
CA GLN A 144 -24.17 7.86 -4.62
C GLN A 144 -24.76 8.60 -5.83
N ARG A 145 -25.24 9.83 -5.63
CA ARG A 145 -25.72 10.68 -6.74
C ARG A 145 -24.60 11.04 -7.71
N ARG A 146 -23.40 11.33 -7.21
CA ARG A 146 -22.22 11.59 -8.06
C ARG A 146 -21.81 10.36 -8.86
N ALA A 147 -21.82 9.17 -8.25
CA ALA A 147 -21.57 7.93 -8.95
C ALA A 147 -22.56 7.72 -10.11
N LYS A 148 -23.87 7.87 -9.84
CA LYS A 148 -24.91 7.78 -10.90
C LYS A 148 -24.72 8.81 -12.00
N LEU A 149 -24.34 10.04 -11.68
CA LEU A 149 -24.06 11.07 -12.68
C LEU A 149 -22.84 10.70 -13.54
N ARG A 150 -21.77 10.18 -12.92
CA ARG A 150 -20.62 9.66 -13.64
C ARG A 150 -21.04 8.59 -14.65
N ASP A 151 -21.82 7.60 -14.21
CA ASP A 151 -22.27 6.49 -15.05
C ASP A 151 -23.10 6.98 -16.23
N LEU A 152 -23.97 7.97 -16.02
CA LEU A 152 -24.75 8.62 -17.09
C LEU A 152 -23.85 9.35 -18.09
N LEU A 153 -22.81 10.06 -17.61
CA LEU A 153 -21.87 10.75 -18.48
C LEU A 153 -21.01 9.75 -19.29
N ASN A 154 -20.54 8.68 -18.68
CA ASN A 154 -19.78 7.64 -19.36
C ASN A 154 -20.61 7.01 -20.49
N GLN A 155 -21.89 6.72 -20.26
CA GLN A 155 -22.79 6.17 -21.27
C GLN A 155 -23.03 7.11 -22.47
N GLN A 156 -22.96 8.43 -22.25
CA GLN A 156 -23.19 9.44 -23.30
C GLN A 156 -21.92 9.82 -24.07
N MET A 157 -20.75 9.40 -23.61
CA MET A 157 -19.45 9.76 -24.18
C MET A 157 -18.62 8.51 -24.50
N PRO A 158 -18.78 7.91 -25.69
CA PRO A 158 -18.15 6.62 -26.05
C PRO A 158 -16.63 6.61 -25.91
N ASP A 159 -15.96 7.72 -26.18
CA ASP A 159 -14.49 7.80 -26.07
C ASP A 159 -14.02 7.81 -24.60
N ILE A 160 -14.79 8.44 -23.73
CA ILE A 160 -14.54 8.38 -22.29
C ILE A 160 -14.82 6.97 -21.78
N ASN A 161 -15.90 6.35 -22.23
CA ASN A 161 -16.24 4.99 -21.84
C ASN A 161 -15.14 3.99 -22.19
N LYS A 162 -14.58 4.06 -23.39
CA LYS A 162 -13.45 3.22 -23.79
C LYS A 162 -12.21 3.40 -22.88
N ALA A 163 -11.90 4.64 -22.50
CA ALA A 163 -10.81 4.91 -21.57
C ALA A 163 -11.12 4.35 -20.17
N VAL A 164 -12.35 4.51 -19.68
CA VAL A 164 -12.81 4.00 -18.38
C VAL A 164 -12.72 2.46 -18.36
N GLU A 165 -13.19 1.78 -19.39
CA GLU A 165 -13.11 0.32 -19.54
C GLU A 165 -11.66 -0.17 -19.62
N SER A 166 -10.81 0.49 -20.40
CA SER A 166 -9.41 0.08 -20.58
C SER A 166 -8.56 0.21 -19.30
N PHE A 167 -8.95 1.09 -18.38
CA PHE A 167 -8.29 1.30 -17.10
C PHE A 167 -9.05 0.73 -15.88
N GLU A 168 -10.14 -0.01 -16.10
CA GLU A 168 -11.00 -0.57 -15.05
C GLU A 168 -11.43 0.48 -14.00
N LEU A 169 -11.63 1.74 -14.43
CA LEU A 169 -11.85 2.86 -13.52
C LEU A 169 -13.18 2.76 -12.77
N ASP A 170 -14.23 2.23 -13.39
CA ASP A 170 -15.54 2.10 -12.76
C ASP A 170 -15.48 1.14 -11.57
N GLU A 171 -14.85 -0.02 -11.73
CA GLU A 171 -14.66 -0.98 -10.66
C GLU A 171 -13.82 -0.40 -9.51
N TYR A 172 -12.77 0.34 -9.85
CA TYR A 172 -11.95 1.04 -8.87
C TYR A 172 -12.75 2.06 -8.05
N TYR A 173 -13.58 2.87 -8.71
CA TYR A 173 -14.41 3.87 -8.03
C TYR A 173 -15.49 3.22 -7.17
N ASP A 174 -16.11 2.15 -7.62
CA ASP A 174 -17.17 1.46 -6.89
C ASP A 174 -16.61 0.77 -5.64
N ARG A 175 -15.44 0.16 -5.74
CA ARG A 175 -14.71 -0.38 -4.59
C ARG A 175 -14.34 0.71 -3.59
N ALA A 176 -13.78 1.82 -4.05
CA ALA A 176 -13.42 2.94 -3.20
C ALA A 176 -14.64 3.55 -2.50
N LEU A 177 -15.75 3.71 -3.22
CA LEU A 177 -17.00 4.19 -2.65
C LEU A 177 -17.56 3.25 -1.59
N SER A 178 -17.60 1.95 -1.88
CA SER A 178 -18.05 0.92 -0.95
C SER A 178 -17.21 0.88 0.31
N LEU A 179 -15.89 1.00 0.17
CA LEU A 179 -14.95 1.05 1.29
C LEU A 179 -15.24 2.22 2.23
N ILE A 180 -15.43 3.42 1.67
CA ILE A 180 -15.67 4.65 2.44
C ILE A 180 -17.04 4.60 3.11
N VAL A 181 -18.08 4.16 2.39
CA VAL A 181 -19.46 4.15 2.88
C VAL A 181 -19.67 3.08 3.96
N SER A 182 -19.05 1.91 3.82
CA SER A 182 -19.17 0.83 4.81
C SER A 182 -18.55 1.18 6.16
N GLY A 183 -17.50 2.01 6.17
CA GLY A 183 -16.73 2.35 7.36
C GLY A 183 -15.91 1.20 7.98
N ARG A 184 -15.97 0.00 7.40
CA ARG A 184 -15.27 -1.20 7.93
C ARG A 184 -13.75 -1.02 7.93
N ALA A 185 -13.20 -0.47 6.85
CA ALA A 185 -11.76 -0.17 6.79
C ALA A 185 -11.34 0.81 7.89
N ARG A 186 -12.15 1.85 8.14
CA ARG A 186 -11.88 2.80 9.22
C ARG A 186 -11.88 2.13 10.60
N GLN A 187 -12.80 1.20 10.83
CA GLN A 187 -12.83 0.44 12.10
C GLN A 187 -11.58 -0.40 12.30
N ALA A 188 -11.03 -0.97 11.22
CA ALA A 188 -9.79 -1.76 11.28
C ALA A 188 -8.56 -0.93 11.74
N PHE A 189 -8.61 0.39 11.58
CA PHE A 189 -7.56 1.31 12.05
C PHE A 189 -7.90 2.01 13.37
N ASP A 190 -8.99 1.63 14.03
CA ASP A 190 -9.37 2.23 15.31
C ASP A 190 -8.63 1.55 16.48
N LEU A 191 -7.41 2.00 16.69
CA LEU A 191 -6.59 1.52 17.81
C LEU A 191 -7.20 1.80 19.19
N ALA A 192 -8.14 2.72 19.30
CA ALA A 192 -8.80 3.00 20.58
C ALA A 192 -9.73 1.85 21.00
N SER A 193 -10.21 1.07 20.04
CA SER A 193 -11.04 -0.11 20.30
C SER A 193 -10.22 -1.34 20.73
N GLU A 194 -8.90 -1.34 20.52
CA GLU A 194 -8.02 -2.44 20.87
C GLU A 194 -7.68 -2.46 22.37
N LYS A 195 -7.60 -3.67 22.93
CA LYS A 195 -7.23 -3.87 24.32
C LYS A 195 -5.81 -3.35 24.61
N PRO A 196 -5.59 -2.71 25.77
CA PRO A 196 -4.26 -2.23 26.15
C PRO A 196 -3.18 -3.31 26.06
N GLU A 197 -3.51 -4.53 26.50
CA GLU A 197 -2.58 -5.67 26.50
C GLU A 197 -2.14 -6.06 25.07
N THR A 198 -3.06 -6.03 24.11
CA THR A 198 -2.75 -6.26 22.70
C THR A 198 -1.80 -5.19 22.19
N ARG A 199 -2.12 -3.94 22.44
CA ARG A 199 -1.30 -2.80 22.02
C ARG A 199 0.10 -2.82 22.64
N ASP A 200 0.22 -3.26 23.90
CA ASP A 200 1.51 -3.41 24.58
C ASP A 200 2.32 -4.57 24.00
N LEU A 201 1.66 -5.66 23.60
CA LEU A 201 2.30 -6.80 22.96
C LEU A 201 3.00 -6.42 21.65
N TYR A 202 2.37 -5.57 20.83
CA TYR A 202 2.94 -5.05 19.58
C TYR A 202 3.96 -3.91 19.83
N GLY A 203 3.94 -3.29 20.98
CA GLY A 203 4.81 -2.17 21.35
C GLY A 203 4.16 -0.81 21.13
N ARG A 204 4.38 0.11 22.06
CA ARG A 204 3.87 1.50 22.01
C ARG A 204 4.80 2.40 21.21
N ASN A 205 5.18 1.96 20.03
CA ASN A 205 5.99 2.72 19.09
C ASN A 205 5.27 2.76 17.72
N THR A 206 5.79 3.53 16.80
CA THR A 206 5.20 3.71 15.49
C THR A 206 4.90 2.41 14.77
N PHE A 207 5.88 1.52 14.72
CA PHE A 207 5.75 0.27 13.99
C PHE A 207 4.69 -0.64 14.63
N GLY A 208 4.71 -0.73 15.95
CA GLY A 208 3.77 -1.57 16.70
C GLY A 208 2.33 -1.04 16.74
N GLN A 209 2.14 0.25 16.44
CA GLN A 209 0.82 0.90 16.43
C GLN A 209 0.31 1.21 15.01
N SER A 210 1.05 0.84 13.96
CA SER A 210 0.62 0.89 12.57
C SER A 210 -0.01 -0.44 12.09
#